data_5bf58aaa45966526a2dbd8b5669c9551
#
_entry.id   5bf58aaa45966526a2dbd8b5669c9551
#
_cell.length_a   1.000
_cell.length_b   1.000
_cell.length_c   1.000
_cell.angle_alpha   90.00
_cell.angle_beta   90.00
_cell.angle_gamma   90.00
#
_symmetry.space_group_name_H-M   'P 1'
#
loop_
_entity.id
_entity.type
_entity.pdbx_description
1 polymer ?
#
loop_
_entity_poly.entity_id
_entity_poly.type
_entity_poly.pdbx_seq_one_letter_code
_entity_poly.pdbx_strand_id
1 'polypeptide(L)'
;MLRNHVRRPFYELAAAGLAPIASEALERIAALYTIEKDIRGLSADERRAVRQDKSRQIIDDLEPWLRAKPALISQKTKLAQAIRYALSRWNGLTRFLDDGRIEIDSNVVERSIRPI
;
A
#
# COMPACT_ATOMS: atom_id res chain seq x y z
N MET A 1 -7.54 18.09 0.84
CA MET A 1 -7.59 17.10 -0.23
C MET A 1 -6.70 15.91 0.12
N LEU A 2 -7.18 14.73 -0.17
CA LEU A 2 -6.46 13.50 0.16
C LEU A 2 -5.06 13.44 -0.43
N ARG A 3 -4.89 13.94 -1.64
CA ARG A 3 -3.57 13.96 -2.29
C ARG A 3 -2.52 14.70 -1.48
N ASN A 4 -2.89 15.85 -0.93
CA ASN A 4 -1.94 16.63 -0.16
C ASN A 4 -1.59 15.93 1.15
N HIS A 5 -2.56 15.26 1.76
CA HIS A 5 -2.31 14.52 3.00
C HIS A 5 -1.41 13.30 2.80
N VAL A 6 -1.56 12.62 1.67
CA VAL A 6 -0.77 11.43 1.38
C VAL A 6 0.60 11.79 0.81
N ARG A 7 0.65 12.72 -0.15
CA ARG A 7 1.89 13.03 -0.87
C ARG A 7 2.86 13.91 -0.10
N ARG A 8 2.33 14.85 0.70
CA ARG A 8 3.16 15.80 1.40
C ARG A 8 4.21 15.17 2.31
N PRO A 9 3.85 14.16 3.13
CA PRO A 9 4.87 13.46 3.93
C PRO A 9 5.95 12.81 3.09
N PHE A 10 5.62 12.33 1.89
CA PHE A 10 6.61 11.73 1.02
C PHE A 10 7.56 12.77 0.42
N TYR A 11 7.08 14.00 0.20
CA TYR A 11 7.97 15.10 -0.17
C TYR A 11 8.96 15.43 0.93
N GLU A 12 8.51 15.46 2.16
CA GLU A 12 9.39 15.70 3.31
C GLU A 12 10.42 14.60 3.44
N LEU A 13 10.02 13.35 3.21
CA LEU A 13 10.93 12.21 3.22
C LEU A 13 11.92 12.27 2.06
N ALA A 14 11.52 12.84 0.92
CA ALA A 14 12.42 13.06 -0.20
C ALA A 14 13.59 13.95 0.19
N ALA A 15 13.32 15.01 0.94
CA ALA A 15 14.36 15.90 1.44
C ALA A 15 15.33 15.19 2.36
N ALA A 16 14.91 14.10 3.00
CA ALA A 16 15.77 13.29 3.87
C ALA A 16 16.48 12.15 3.13
N GLY A 17 16.40 12.10 1.79
CA GLY A 17 17.04 11.06 0.99
C GLY A 17 16.27 9.75 0.92
N LEU A 18 15.00 9.74 1.31
CA LEU A 18 14.16 8.55 1.32
C LEU A 18 13.19 8.49 0.14
N ALA A 19 13.30 9.44 -0.79
CA ALA A 19 12.40 9.56 -1.94
C ALA A 19 12.28 8.28 -2.78
N PRO A 20 13.37 7.59 -3.13
CA PRO A 20 13.24 6.39 -3.95
C PRO A 20 12.38 5.31 -3.32
N ILE A 21 12.52 5.11 -2.01
CA ILE A 21 11.72 4.11 -1.29
C ILE A 21 10.26 4.53 -1.25
N ALA A 22 10.01 5.78 -0.89
CA ALA A 22 8.64 6.30 -0.81
C ALA A 22 7.95 6.29 -2.16
N SER A 23 8.65 6.70 -3.23
CA SER A 23 8.10 6.71 -4.58
C SER A 23 7.75 5.31 -5.05
N GLU A 24 8.61 4.34 -4.82
CA GLU A 24 8.32 2.97 -5.23
C GLU A 24 7.14 2.39 -4.45
N ALA A 25 7.03 2.66 -3.16
CA ALA A 25 5.89 2.23 -2.37
C ALA A 25 4.59 2.79 -2.95
N LEU A 26 4.57 4.07 -3.28
CA LEU A 26 3.40 4.72 -3.88
C LEU A 26 3.04 4.11 -5.23
N GLU A 27 4.03 3.81 -6.07
CA GLU A 27 3.78 3.20 -7.38
C GLU A 27 3.17 1.82 -7.24
N ARG A 28 3.66 1.01 -6.32
CA ARG A 28 3.14 -0.33 -6.08
C ARG A 28 1.71 -0.29 -5.57
N ILE A 29 1.41 0.64 -4.66
CA ILE A 29 0.06 0.82 -4.13
C ILE A 29 -0.88 1.36 -5.22
N ALA A 30 -0.41 2.29 -6.04
CA ALA A 30 -1.21 2.84 -7.14
C ALA A 30 -1.61 1.75 -8.15
N ALA A 31 -0.75 0.77 -8.38
CA ALA A 31 -1.08 -0.35 -9.27
C ALA A 31 -2.25 -1.16 -8.74
N LEU A 32 -2.37 -1.35 -7.42
CA LEU A 32 -3.52 -2.00 -6.82
C LEU A 32 -4.81 -1.22 -7.07
N TYR A 33 -4.77 0.09 -6.90
CA TYR A 33 -5.95 0.93 -7.12
C TYR A 33 -6.36 0.97 -8.59
N THR A 34 -5.42 0.87 -9.51
CA THR A 34 -5.72 0.78 -10.93
C THR A 34 -6.53 -0.49 -11.22
N ILE A 35 -6.14 -1.62 -10.63
CA ILE A 35 -6.91 -2.86 -10.78
C ILE A 35 -8.30 -2.71 -10.18
N GLU A 36 -8.42 -2.13 -8.99
CA GLU A 36 -9.71 -1.94 -8.32
C GLU A 36 -10.64 -1.07 -9.16
N LYS A 37 -10.11 -0.05 -9.81
CA LYS A 37 -10.89 0.80 -10.69
C LYS A 37 -11.45 0.00 -11.88
N ASP A 38 -10.64 -0.86 -12.45
CA ASP A 38 -11.04 -1.65 -13.63
C ASP A 38 -12.11 -2.68 -13.30
N ILE A 39 -12.15 -3.20 -12.08
CA ILE A 39 -13.10 -4.26 -11.69
C ILE A 39 -14.31 -3.74 -10.92
N ARG A 40 -14.47 -2.44 -10.82
CA ARG A 40 -15.49 -1.82 -9.97
C ARG A 40 -16.91 -2.27 -10.27
N GLY A 41 -17.27 -2.53 -11.52
CA GLY A 41 -18.61 -2.93 -11.90
C GLY A 41 -18.84 -4.44 -11.90
N LEU A 42 -17.84 -5.25 -11.58
CA LEU A 42 -17.95 -6.70 -11.66
C LEU A 42 -18.59 -7.28 -10.39
N SER A 43 -19.07 -8.54 -10.52
CA SER A 43 -19.60 -9.28 -9.38
C SER A 43 -18.50 -9.58 -8.35
N ALA A 44 -18.89 -9.96 -7.15
CA ALA A 44 -17.92 -10.31 -6.10
C ALA A 44 -17.01 -11.46 -6.53
N ASP A 45 -17.57 -12.48 -7.18
CA ASP A 45 -16.78 -13.63 -7.65
C ASP A 45 -15.79 -13.22 -8.76
N GLU A 46 -16.22 -12.37 -9.67
CA GLU A 46 -15.36 -11.87 -10.73
C GLU A 46 -14.25 -10.98 -10.18
N ARG A 47 -14.58 -10.11 -9.24
CA ARG A 47 -13.58 -9.28 -8.57
C ARG A 47 -12.54 -10.13 -7.86
N ARG A 48 -12.99 -11.14 -7.13
CA ARG A 48 -12.08 -12.06 -6.44
C ARG A 48 -11.14 -12.75 -7.43
N ALA A 49 -11.67 -13.23 -8.56
CA ALA A 49 -10.87 -13.90 -9.56
C ALA A 49 -9.76 -12.98 -10.11
N VAL A 50 -10.08 -11.74 -10.44
CA VAL A 50 -9.10 -10.77 -10.94
C VAL A 50 -8.07 -10.44 -9.85
N ARG A 51 -8.52 -10.27 -8.63
CA ARG A 51 -7.62 -9.98 -7.50
C ARG A 51 -6.65 -11.11 -7.24
N GLN A 52 -7.11 -12.36 -7.32
CA GLN A 52 -6.25 -13.53 -7.16
C GLN A 52 -5.22 -13.66 -8.29
N ASP A 53 -5.59 -13.23 -9.50
CA ASP A 53 -4.69 -13.28 -10.65
C ASP A 53 -3.69 -12.12 -10.66
N LYS A 54 -4.16 -10.89 -10.46
CA LYS A 54 -3.34 -9.68 -10.66
C LYS A 54 -2.91 -9.01 -9.36
N SER A 55 -3.85 -8.74 -8.46
CA SER A 55 -3.53 -8.01 -7.22
C SER A 55 -2.65 -8.84 -6.30
N ARG A 56 -2.86 -10.15 -6.24
CA ARG A 56 -2.04 -11.03 -5.42
C ARG A 56 -0.58 -10.96 -5.78
N GLN A 57 -0.24 -10.88 -7.07
CA GLN A 57 1.16 -10.78 -7.49
C GLN A 57 1.79 -9.50 -6.96
N ILE A 58 1.07 -8.40 -7.00
CA ILE A 58 1.56 -7.12 -6.48
C ILE A 58 1.77 -7.21 -4.97
N ILE A 59 0.81 -7.79 -4.26
CA ILE A 59 0.88 -7.96 -2.81
C ILE A 59 2.03 -8.90 -2.41
N ASP A 60 2.18 -10.01 -3.13
CA ASP A 60 3.24 -10.98 -2.84
C ASP A 60 4.64 -10.41 -3.06
N ASP A 61 4.78 -9.47 -4.00
CA ASP A 61 6.04 -8.78 -4.23
C ASP A 61 6.23 -7.62 -3.24
N LEU A 62 5.15 -6.98 -2.85
CA LEU A 62 5.21 -5.81 -1.97
C LEU A 62 5.63 -6.18 -0.54
N GLU A 63 5.12 -7.29 -0.01
CA GLU A 63 5.40 -7.66 1.37
C GLU A 63 6.89 -7.87 1.64
N PRO A 64 7.61 -8.72 0.90
CA PRO A 64 9.04 -8.89 1.16
C PRO A 64 9.83 -7.61 0.90
N TRP A 65 9.39 -6.83 -0.08
CA TRP A 65 10.02 -5.55 -0.37
C TRP A 65 9.89 -4.59 0.82
N LEU A 66 8.70 -4.50 1.41
CA LEU A 66 8.46 -3.65 2.59
C LEU A 66 9.23 -4.16 3.80
N ARG A 67 9.33 -5.49 3.99
CA ARG A 67 10.05 -6.04 5.13
C ARG A 67 11.54 -5.77 5.07
N ALA A 68 12.10 -5.66 3.87
CA ALA A 68 13.51 -5.41 3.69
C ALA A 68 13.91 -3.95 3.92
N LYS A 69 13.01 -3.00 3.69
CA LYS A 69 13.35 -1.58 3.69
C LYS A 69 13.67 -0.99 5.07
N PRO A 70 12.98 -1.34 6.16
CA PRO A 70 13.33 -0.77 7.47
C PRO A 70 14.76 -1.04 7.91
N ALA A 71 15.37 -2.12 7.44
CA ALA A 71 16.76 -2.43 7.76
C ALA A 71 17.75 -1.44 7.11
N LEU A 72 17.32 -0.74 6.05
CA LEU A 72 18.16 0.17 5.27
C LEU A 72 18.01 1.63 5.70
N ILE A 73 17.07 1.93 6.59
CA ILE A 73 16.77 3.29 7.01
C ILE A 73 16.64 3.34 8.52
N SER A 74 16.78 4.56 9.09
CA SER A 74 16.63 4.73 10.52
C SER A 74 15.21 4.35 10.97
N GLN A 75 15.14 3.57 12.05
CA GLN A 75 13.88 3.15 12.64
C GLN A 75 13.07 4.33 13.19
N LYS A 76 13.69 5.46 13.39
CA LYS A 76 13.03 6.66 13.90
C LYS A 76 12.32 7.45 12.80
N THR A 77 12.58 7.15 11.53
CA THR A 77 11.94 7.87 10.44
C THR A 77 10.45 7.57 10.38
N LYS A 78 9.69 8.53 9.90
CA LYS A 78 8.25 8.36 9.71
C LYS A 78 7.96 7.28 8.66
N LEU A 79 8.83 7.16 7.65
CA LEU A 79 8.69 6.13 6.64
C LEU A 79 8.81 4.73 7.26
N ALA A 80 9.82 4.50 8.10
CA ALA A 80 9.99 3.22 8.78
C ALA A 80 8.78 2.90 9.66
N GLN A 81 8.26 3.91 10.37
CA GLN A 81 7.06 3.73 11.19
C GLN A 81 5.84 3.37 10.35
N ALA A 82 5.65 4.03 9.20
CA ALA A 82 4.55 3.74 8.29
C ALA A 82 4.64 2.31 7.76
N ILE A 83 5.83 1.88 7.37
CA ILE A 83 6.04 0.52 6.88
C ILE A 83 5.72 -0.50 7.97
N ARG A 84 6.20 -0.30 9.20
CA ARG A 84 5.90 -1.21 10.31
C ARG A 84 4.40 -1.24 10.62
N TYR A 85 3.73 -0.11 10.55
CA TYR A 85 2.29 -0.04 10.77
C TYR A 85 1.55 -0.88 9.73
N ALA A 86 1.90 -0.74 8.45
CA ALA A 86 1.29 -1.51 7.38
C ALA A 86 1.52 -3.01 7.57
N LEU A 87 2.75 -3.40 7.90
CA LEU A 87 3.09 -4.80 8.10
C LEU A 87 2.38 -5.40 9.30
N SER A 88 2.18 -4.64 10.37
CA SER A 88 1.46 -5.11 11.55
C SER A 88 -0.03 -5.40 11.26
N ARG A 89 -0.56 -4.80 10.21
CA ARG A 89 -1.97 -4.97 9.80
C ARG A 89 -2.11 -5.72 8.48
N TRP A 90 -1.07 -6.41 8.07
CA TRP A 90 -1.00 -7.02 6.74
C TRP A 90 -2.16 -7.97 6.45
N ASN A 91 -2.48 -8.84 7.41
CA ASN A 91 -3.57 -9.78 7.23
C ASN A 91 -4.92 -9.09 6.98
N GLY A 92 -5.19 -8.02 7.72
CA GLY A 92 -6.40 -7.24 7.52
C GLY A 92 -6.40 -6.48 6.20
N LEU A 93 -5.25 -5.90 5.84
CA LEU A 93 -5.12 -5.12 4.61
C LEU A 93 -5.26 -5.99 3.35
N THR A 94 -4.87 -7.26 3.41
CA THR A 94 -4.88 -8.14 2.26
C THR A 94 -6.11 -9.04 2.18
N ARG A 95 -7.03 -8.92 3.12
CA ARG A 95 -8.25 -9.74 3.17
C ARG A 95 -9.11 -9.57 1.93
N PHE A 96 -9.07 -8.41 1.29
CA PHE A 96 -9.83 -8.13 0.07
C PHE A 96 -9.46 -9.08 -1.09
N LEU A 97 -8.28 -9.68 -1.06
CA LEU A 97 -7.85 -10.65 -2.07
C LEU A 97 -8.69 -11.91 -2.06
N ASP A 98 -9.18 -12.30 -0.89
CA ASP A 98 -9.87 -13.57 -0.70
C ASP A 98 -11.39 -13.45 -0.73
N ASP A 99 -11.92 -12.22 -0.66
CA ASP A 99 -13.36 -11.97 -0.68
C ASP A 99 -13.67 -10.76 -1.55
N GLY A 100 -14.30 -11.00 -2.68
CA GLY A 100 -14.65 -9.95 -3.64
C GLY A 100 -15.66 -8.94 -3.12
N ARG A 101 -16.33 -9.21 -1.99
CA ARG A 101 -17.24 -8.27 -1.36
C ARG A 101 -16.53 -7.22 -0.53
N ILE A 102 -15.29 -7.49 -0.14
CA ILE A 102 -14.50 -6.56 0.68
C ILE A 102 -13.82 -5.55 -0.23
N GLU A 103 -14.00 -4.27 0.06
CA GLU A 103 -13.29 -3.21 -0.62
C GLU A 103 -11.88 -3.08 -0.07
N ILE A 104 -10.95 -2.64 -0.92
CA ILE A 104 -9.63 -2.28 -0.41
C ILE A 104 -9.80 -1.09 0.55
N ASP A 105 -9.25 -1.22 1.75
CA ASP A 105 -9.46 -0.22 2.80
C ASP A 105 -8.51 0.95 2.59
N SER A 106 -9.00 1.98 1.88
CA SER A 106 -8.20 3.16 1.60
C SER A 106 -7.87 3.96 2.86
N ASN A 107 -8.73 3.93 3.89
CA ASN A 107 -8.45 4.64 5.14
C ASN A 107 -7.28 4.02 5.87
N VAL A 108 -7.24 2.69 5.96
CA VAL A 108 -6.14 1.99 6.62
C VAL A 108 -4.85 2.17 5.83
N VAL A 109 -4.93 2.09 4.49
CA VAL A 109 -3.76 2.32 3.63
C VAL A 109 -3.24 3.74 3.81
N GLU A 110 -4.12 4.74 3.81
CA GLU A 110 -3.71 6.12 4.03
C GLU A 110 -3.03 6.33 5.38
N ARG A 111 -3.56 5.72 6.45
CA ARG A 111 -2.94 5.80 7.78
C ARG A 111 -1.56 5.16 7.78
N SER A 112 -1.39 4.07 7.05
CA SER A 112 -0.13 3.34 7.00
C SER A 112 0.98 4.16 6.35
N ILE A 113 0.65 4.94 5.32
CA ILE A 113 1.64 5.71 4.57
C ILE A 113 1.67 7.18 4.95
N ARG A 114 0.71 7.64 5.75
CA ARG A 114 0.64 9.03 6.19
C ARG A 114 1.31 9.17 7.56
N PRO A 115 2.46 9.80 7.62
CA PRO A 115 3.04 10.15 8.91
C PRO A 115 2.25 11.29 9.53
N ILE A 116 1.92 11.16 10.75
CA ILE A 116 1.16 12.17 11.48
C ILE A 116 2.08 12.95 12.39
#